data_3c0b384c3577540d444ef311cfb2a5d9
#
_entry.id   3c0b384c3577540d444ef311cfb2a5d9
#
_cell.length_a   1.000
_cell.length_b   1.000
_cell.length_c   1.000
_cell.angle_alpha   90.00
_cell.angle_beta   90.00
_cell.angle_gamma   90.00
#
_symmetry.space_group_name_H-M   'P 1'
#
loop_
_entity.id
_entity.type
_entity.pdbx_description
1 polymer ?
#
loop_
_entity_poly.entity_id
_entity_poly.type
_entity_poly.pdbx_seq_one_letter_code
_entity_poly.pdbx_strand_id
1 'polypeptide(L)'
;MSSAPEIIFRAASPEDEPALLRMMRTLAEQEPGAYFFDEPVVRNALRHFLAHPDLGQAWIFFAGETPVGYVVLTLGYSFEYHGRDAFVDELYVEPQFRRQGIGRRAVQLVEERARALGVNAIHLEVDDGNDPAVELYRRTGYEDQERYLMTKRLNPSRR
;
A
#
# COMPACT_ATOMS: atom_id res chain seq x y z
N MET A 1 23.09 22.36 11.49
CA MET A 1 22.15 21.90 10.43
C MET A 1 21.62 20.54 10.84
N SER A 2 20.34 20.47 11.17
CA SER A 2 19.70 19.16 11.45
C SER A 2 19.54 18.43 10.13
N SER A 3 20.24 17.31 9.95
CA SER A 3 20.00 16.43 8.82
C SER A 3 18.56 15.91 8.92
N ALA A 4 17.87 15.80 7.78
CA ALA A 4 16.55 15.18 7.75
C ALA A 4 16.64 13.79 8.44
N PRO A 5 15.66 13.40 9.24
CA PRO A 5 15.68 12.13 9.93
C PRO A 5 15.75 10.98 8.92
N GLU A 6 16.58 10.00 9.22
CA GLU A 6 16.65 8.78 8.42
C GLU A 6 15.30 8.07 8.45
N ILE A 7 14.82 7.67 7.28
CA ILE A 7 13.57 6.92 7.16
C ILE A 7 13.87 5.42 7.19
N ILE A 8 13.34 4.74 8.18
CA ILE A 8 13.47 3.30 8.37
C ILE A 8 12.19 2.61 7.91
N PHE A 9 12.33 1.56 7.10
CA PHE A 9 11.25 0.70 6.64
C PHE A 9 11.32 -0.62 7.39
N ARG A 10 10.24 -1.00 8.02
CA ARG A 10 10.15 -2.23 8.82
C ARG A 10 8.86 -2.98 8.51
N ALA A 11 8.92 -4.32 8.48
CA ALA A 11 7.71 -5.13 8.39
C ALA A 11 6.75 -4.76 9.53
N ALA A 12 5.49 -4.58 9.21
CA ALA A 12 4.47 -4.28 10.20
C ALA A 12 4.19 -5.49 11.10
N SER A 13 3.94 -5.21 12.35
CA SER A 13 3.57 -6.19 13.38
C SER A 13 2.22 -5.83 14.01
N PRO A 14 1.59 -6.74 14.79
CA PRO A 14 0.34 -6.42 15.49
C PRO A 14 0.42 -5.20 16.41
N GLU A 15 1.61 -4.87 16.91
CA GLU A 15 1.85 -3.70 17.78
C GLU A 15 1.71 -2.36 17.02
N ASP A 16 1.83 -2.40 15.69
CA ASP A 16 1.69 -1.22 14.82
C ASP A 16 0.23 -0.88 14.50
N GLU A 17 -0.73 -1.69 14.95
CA GLU A 17 -2.15 -1.52 14.65
C GLU A 17 -2.67 -0.08 14.89
N PRO A 18 -2.41 0.57 16.03
CA PRO A 18 -2.92 1.92 16.26
C PRO A 18 -2.39 2.93 15.24
N ALA A 19 -1.11 2.86 14.90
CA ALA A 19 -0.48 3.76 13.93
C ALA A 19 -1.01 3.49 12.50
N LEU A 20 -1.13 2.22 12.11
CA LEU A 20 -1.67 1.84 10.82
C LEU A 20 -3.13 2.28 10.66
N LEU A 21 -4.00 2.04 11.65
CA LEU A 21 -5.40 2.47 11.61
C LEU A 21 -5.55 3.99 11.49
N ARG A 22 -4.72 4.74 12.21
CA ARG A 22 -4.70 6.21 12.11
C ARG A 22 -4.36 6.65 10.69
N MET A 23 -3.31 6.10 10.10
CA MET A 23 -2.87 6.45 8.75
C MET A 23 -3.85 5.96 7.67
N MET A 24 -4.43 4.78 7.83
CA MET A 24 -5.47 4.25 6.93
C MET A 24 -6.73 5.12 6.94
N ARG A 25 -7.14 5.62 8.11
CA ARG A 25 -8.22 6.60 8.21
C ARG A 25 -7.91 7.87 7.43
N THR A 26 -6.71 8.42 7.62
CA THR A 26 -6.29 9.63 6.92
C THR A 26 -6.27 9.43 5.41
N LEU A 27 -5.78 8.29 4.94
CA LEU A 27 -5.80 7.93 3.52
C LEU A 27 -7.24 7.90 2.97
N ALA A 28 -8.15 7.22 3.66
CA ALA A 28 -9.57 7.14 3.26
C ALA A 28 -10.27 8.51 3.23
N GLU A 29 -9.91 9.42 4.13
CA GLU A 29 -10.45 10.78 4.16
C GLU A 29 -9.87 11.67 3.05
N GLN A 30 -8.63 11.42 2.60
CA GLN A 30 -7.96 12.20 1.56
C GLN A 30 -8.29 11.76 0.14
N GLU A 31 -8.74 10.53 -0.06
CA GLU A 31 -9.06 9.98 -1.37
C GLU A 31 -10.59 9.92 -1.59
N PRO A 32 -11.18 10.90 -2.31
CA PRO A 32 -12.60 10.88 -2.65
C PRO A 32 -12.93 9.63 -3.47
N GLY A 33 -13.84 8.80 -2.96
CA GLY A 33 -14.21 7.54 -3.61
C GLY A 33 -13.47 6.31 -3.07
N ALA A 34 -12.51 6.49 -2.17
CA ALA A 34 -12.01 5.40 -1.33
C ALA A 34 -13.14 4.76 -0.52
N TYR A 35 -12.85 3.65 0.12
CA TYR A 35 -13.83 2.96 0.96
C TYR A 35 -14.25 3.81 2.18
N PHE A 36 -15.48 3.61 2.64
CA PHE A 36 -15.93 4.18 3.91
C PHE A 36 -15.12 3.56 5.07
N PHE A 37 -14.44 4.40 5.84
CA PHE A 37 -13.62 3.95 6.96
C PHE A 37 -14.48 3.69 8.20
N ASP A 38 -14.78 2.41 8.45
CA ASP A 38 -15.36 1.91 9.68
C ASP A 38 -14.25 1.25 10.51
N GLU A 39 -13.82 1.91 11.58
CA GLU A 39 -12.65 1.46 12.34
C GLU A 39 -12.74 0.02 12.86
N PRO A 40 -13.85 -0.44 13.46
CA PRO A 40 -13.97 -1.84 13.86
C PRO A 40 -13.81 -2.83 12.71
N VAL A 41 -14.36 -2.51 11.55
CA VAL A 41 -14.26 -3.36 10.35
C VAL A 41 -12.83 -3.38 9.81
N VAL A 42 -12.22 -2.21 9.66
CA VAL A 42 -10.83 -2.09 9.16
C VAL A 42 -9.85 -2.74 10.14
N ARG A 43 -10.05 -2.56 11.44
CA ARG A 43 -9.25 -3.21 12.49
C ARG A 43 -9.27 -4.72 12.39
N ASN A 44 -10.45 -5.31 12.23
CA ASN A 44 -10.59 -6.75 12.08
C ASN A 44 -9.92 -7.26 10.80
N ALA A 45 -10.08 -6.53 9.69
CA ALA A 45 -9.41 -6.86 8.43
C ALA A 45 -7.88 -6.78 8.55
N LEU A 46 -7.36 -5.73 9.18
CA LEU A 46 -5.92 -5.56 9.42
C LEU A 46 -5.34 -6.68 10.28
N ARG A 47 -6.00 -7.02 11.39
CA ARG A 47 -5.60 -8.15 12.27
C ARG A 47 -5.57 -9.46 11.53
N HIS A 48 -6.60 -9.73 10.73
CA HIS A 48 -6.65 -10.93 9.91
C HIS A 48 -5.50 -10.96 8.91
N PHE A 49 -5.27 -9.86 8.19
CA PHE A 49 -4.19 -9.75 7.21
C PHE A 49 -2.81 -9.98 7.84
N LEU A 50 -2.52 -9.33 8.97
CA LEU A 50 -1.22 -9.47 9.67
C LEU A 50 -0.98 -10.88 10.21
N ALA A 51 -2.05 -11.63 10.51
CA ALA A 51 -1.97 -13.01 10.98
C ALA A 51 -1.82 -14.05 9.86
N HIS A 52 -2.00 -13.64 8.59
CA HIS A 52 -2.01 -14.54 7.43
C HIS A 52 -1.01 -14.08 6.36
N PRO A 53 0.28 -14.44 6.48
CA PRO A 53 1.33 -14.02 5.53
C PRO A 53 1.12 -14.49 4.09
N ASP A 54 0.27 -15.48 3.87
CA ASP A 54 -0.15 -15.96 2.54
C ASP A 54 -1.04 -14.94 1.79
N LEU A 55 -1.68 -14.02 2.51
CA LEU A 55 -2.46 -12.93 1.91
C LEU A 55 -1.58 -11.78 1.43
N GLY A 56 -0.41 -11.59 2.02
CA GLY A 56 0.49 -10.50 1.70
C GLY A 56 1.32 -10.03 2.87
N GLN A 57 1.85 -8.83 2.75
CA GLN A 57 2.68 -8.21 3.77
C GLN A 57 2.49 -6.70 3.80
N ALA A 58 2.62 -6.10 4.97
CA ALA A 58 2.65 -4.65 5.16
C ALA A 58 3.98 -4.21 5.75
N TRP A 59 4.41 -2.99 5.40
CA TRP A 59 5.57 -2.32 6.00
C TRP A 59 5.15 -0.94 6.48
N ILE A 60 5.73 -0.54 7.59
CA ILE A 60 5.55 0.77 8.18
C ILE A 60 6.86 1.56 8.11
N PHE A 61 6.78 2.86 7.89
CA PHE A 61 7.91 3.76 7.73
C PHE A 61 8.03 4.65 8.95
N PHE A 62 9.24 4.84 9.45
CA PHE A 62 9.52 5.66 10.61
C PHE A 62 10.55 6.75 10.32
N ALA A 63 10.29 7.96 10.82
CA ALA A 63 11.26 9.01 10.98
C ALA A 63 11.63 9.08 12.47
N GLY A 64 12.77 8.48 12.86
CA GLY A 64 13.05 8.19 14.25
C GLY A 64 12.02 7.20 14.82
N GLU A 65 11.29 7.62 15.85
CA GLU A 65 10.22 6.81 16.47
C GLU A 65 8.81 7.14 15.92
N THR A 66 8.70 8.12 15.04
CA THR A 66 7.42 8.58 14.51
C THR A 66 7.04 7.80 13.27
N PRO A 67 5.88 7.10 13.24
CA PRO A 67 5.37 6.47 12.03
C PRO A 67 4.91 7.54 11.04
N VAL A 68 5.43 7.47 9.80
CA VAL A 68 5.24 8.50 8.76
C VAL A 68 4.65 7.96 7.46
N GLY A 69 4.37 6.68 7.40
CA GLY A 69 3.75 6.06 6.23
C GLY A 69 3.73 4.55 6.32
N TYR A 70 3.10 3.93 5.33
CA TYR A 70 3.03 2.48 5.20
C TYR A 70 2.79 2.07 3.74
N VAL A 71 3.06 0.81 3.44
CA VAL A 71 2.70 0.18 2.18
C VAL A 71 2.17 -1.23 2.44
N VAL A 72 1.15 -1.62 1.69
CA VAL A 72 0.54 -2.95 1.73
C VAL A 72 0.69 -3.62 0.38
N LEU A 73 1.26 -4.83 0.37
CA LEU A 73 1.34 -5.71 -0.78
C LEU A 73 0.42 -6.92 -0.54
N THR A 74 -0.58 -7.10 -1.39
CA THR A 74 -1.44 -8.28 -1.37
C THR A 74 -1.00 -9.28 -2.43
N LEU A 75 -1.16 -10.57 -2.15
CA LEU A 75 -0.74 -11.66 -3.03
C LEU A 75 -1.95 -12.30 -3.70
N GLY A 76 -1.81 -12.55 -4.99
CA GLY A 76 -2.78 -13.24 -5.80
C GLY A 76 -2.15 -14.33 -6.68
N TYR A 77 -2.91 -14.79 -7.65
CA TYR A 77 -2.46 -15.72 -8.66
C TYR A 77 -3.11 -15.38 -10.00
N SER A 78 -2.31 -15.34 -11.07
CA SER A 78 -2.78 -14.97 -12.39
C SER A 78 -2.25 -15.93 -13.45
N PHE A 79 -3.17 -16.49 -14.23
CA PHE A 79 -2.80 -17.32 -15.38
C PHE A 79 -2.16 -16.50 -16.51
N GLU A 80 -2.50 -15.21 -16.63
CA GLU A 80 -1.89 -14.31 -17.60
C GLU A 80 -0.39 -14.13 -17.34
N TYR A 81 -0.01 -14.10 -16.06
CA TYR A 81 1.39 -13.95 -15.62
C TYR A 81 2.01 -15.27 -15.17
N HIS A 82 1.32 -16.40 -15.40
CA HIS A 82 1.81 -17.77 -15.17
C HIS A 82 2.23 -18.07 -13.72
N GLY A 83 1.54 -17.49 -12.75
CA GLY A 83 1.87 -17.74 -11.35
C GLY A 83 1.37 -16.65 -10.40
N ARG A 84 2.12 -16.45 -9.32
CA ARG A 84 1.78 -15.41 -8.36
C ARG A 84 1.86 -14.03 -8.99
N ASP A 85 0.84 -13.23 -8.73
CA ASP A 85 0.85 -11.80 -8.91
C ASP A 85 0.63 -11.10 -7.57
N ALA A 86 0.77 -9.79 -7.55
CA ALA A 86 0.59 -8.99 -6.35
C ALA A 86 -0.01 -7.63 -6.70
N PHE A 87 -0.66 -7.01 -5.72
CA PHE A 87 -1.11 -5.63 -5.79
C PHE A 87 -0.43 -4.79 -4.71
N VAL A 88 0.03 -3.61 -5.07
CA VAL A 88 0.26 -2.54 -4.12
C VAL A 88 -1.13 -2.01 -3.77
N ASP A 89 -1.71 -2.54 -2.69
CA ASP A 89 -3.09 -2.27 -2.31
C ASP A 89 -3.25 -0.87 -1.73
N GLU A 90 -2.31 -0.48 -0.87
CA GLU A 90 -2.25 0.86 -0.28
C GLU A 90 -0.80 1.33 -0.16
N LEU A 91 -0.58 2.61 -0.45
CA LEU A 91 0.68 3.33 -0.19
C LEU A 91 0.35 4.72 0.35
N TYR A 92 0.77 4.99 1.55
CA TYR A 92 0.55 6.27 2.22
C TYR A 92 1.86 6.84 2.78
N VAL A 93 2.04 8.14 2.62
CA VAL A 93 3.09 8.92 3.25
C VAL A 93 2.47 10.17 3.84
N GLU A 94 2.77 10.47 5.11
CA GLU A 94 2.31 11.68 5.77
C GLU A 94 2.69 12.93 4.95
N PRO A 95 1.78 13.91 4.78
CA PRO A 95 1.98 15.05 3.88
C PRO A 95 3.31 15.78 4.05
N GLN A 96 3.73 15.99 5.30
CA GLN A 96 4.99 16.69 5.62
C GLN A 96 6.26 15.90 5.26
N PHE A 97 6.13 14.61 4.94
CA PHE A 97 7.24 13.74 4.52
C PHE A 97 7.21 13.40 3.03
N ARG A 98 6.23 13.92 2.30
CA ARG A 98 6.13 13.69 0.85
C ARG A 98 7.22 14.43 0.09
N ARG A 99 7.46 14.03 -1.17
CA ARG A 99 8.47 14.63 -2.06
C ARG A 99 9.91 14.46 -1.58
N GLN A 100 10.17 13.50 -0.71
CA GLN A 100 11.49 13.15 -0.18
C GLN A 100 11.97 11.75 -0.64
N GLY A 101 11.31 11.19 -1.66
CA GLY A 101 11.66 9.88 -2.23
C GLY A 101 11.18 8.67 -1.44
N ILE A 102 10.38 8.86 -0.38
CA ILE A 102 9.87 7.75 0.46
C ILE A 102 8.99 6.82 -0.34
N GLY A 103 8.05 7.36 -1.13
CA GLY A 103 7.17 6.55 -1.99
C GLY A 103 7.97 5.69 -2.99
N ARG A 104 8.99 6.26 -3.61
CA ARG A 104 9.87 5.51 -4.52
C ARG A 104 10.60 4.37 -3.81
N ARG A 105 11.14 4.63 -2.61
CA ARG A 105 11.80 3.58 -1.81
C ARG A 105 10.82 2.50 -1.38
N ALA A 106 9.57 2.86 -1.05
CA ALA A 106 8.52 1.91 -0.72
C ALA A 106 8.20 0.99 -1.91
N VAL A 107 8.07 1.55 -3.11
CA VAL A 107 7.86 0.76 -4.35
C VAL A 107 9.03 -0.19 -4.59
N GLN A 108 10.27 0.27 -4.47
CA GLN A 108 11.46 -0.59 -4.60
C GLN A 108 11.47 -1.73 -3.58
N LEU A 109 11.11 -1.44 -2.33
CA LEU A 109 11.02 -2.44 -1.27
C LEU A 109 10.01 -3.54 -1.61
N VAL A 110 8.80 -3.17 -2.01
CA VAL A 110 7.76 -4.16 -2.34
C VAL A 110 8.13 -4.98 -3.58
N GLU A 111 8.82 -4.39 -4.56
CA GLU A 111 9.31 -5.11 -5.73
C GLU A 111 10.37 -6.16 -5.35
N GLU A 112 11.33 -5.80 -4.51
CA GLU A 112 12.35 -6.74 -4.01
C GLU A 112 11.72 -7.90 -3.25
N ARG A 113 10.75 -7.60 -2.37
CA ARG A 113 10.03 -8.62 -1.60
C ARG A 113 9.15 -9.49 -2.49
N ALA A 114 8.47 -8.91 -3.46
CA ALA A 114 7.66 -9.65 -4.43
C ALA A 114 8.52 -10.64 -5.23
N ARG A 115 9.71 -10.22 -5.71
CA ARG A 115 10.66 -11.11 -6.39
C ARG A 115 11.10 -12.26 -5.47
N ALA A 116 11.40 -11.99 -4.21
CA ALA A 116 11.77 -13.02 -3.24
C ALA A 116 10.63 -14.02 -2.95
N LEU A 117 9.36 -13.60 -3.12
CA LEU A 117 8.18 -14.46 -2.98
C LEU A 117 7.78 -15.18 -4.28
N GLY A 118 8.54 -15.01 -5.36
CA GLY A 118 8.26 -15.63 -6.67
C GLY A 118 7.07 -14.99 -7.39
N VAL A 119 6.81 -13.72 -7.13
CA VAL A 119 5.78 -12.93 -7.83
C VAL A 119 6.28 -12.57 -9.23
N ASN A 120 5.44 -12.79 -10.24
CA ASN A 120 5.78 -12.55 -11.65
C ASN A 120 5.32 -11.17 -12.15
N ALA A 121 4.32 -10.58 -11.53
CA ALA A 121 3.81 -9.26 -11.87
C ALA A 121 3.28 -8.54 -10.64
N ILE A 122 3.49 -7.21 -10.57
CA ILE A 122 2.89 -6.34 -9.56
C ILE A 122 1.96 -5.36 -10.25
N HIS A 123 0.78 -5.20 -9.69
CA HIS A 123 -0.24 -4.27 -10.13
C HIS A 123 -0.47 -3.18 -9.10
N LEU A 124 -0.97 -2.06 -9.54
CA LEU A 124 -1.50 -1.00 -8.70
C LEU A 124 -2.60 -0.25 -9.44
N GLU A 125 -3.40 0.46 -8.70
CA GLU A 125 -4.40 1.36 -9.22
C GLU A 125 -4.03 2.80 -8.83
N VAL A 126 -4.26 3.73 -9.72
CA VAL A 126 -4.05 5.15 -9.46
C VAL A 126 -5.33 5.87 -9.85
N ASP A 127 -5.83 6.70 -8.93
CA ASP A 127 -7.00 7.53 -9.21
C ASP A 127 -6.73 8.48 -10.36
N ASP A 128 -7.75 8.68 -11.20
CA ASP A 128 -7.71 9.65 -12.27
C ASP A 128 -7.44 11.06 -11.72
N GLY A 129 -6.47 11.75 -12.31
CA GLY A 129 -6.03 13.06 -11.85
C GLY A 129 -4.92 13.06 -10.79
N ASN A 130 -4.45 11.89 -10.32
CA ASN A 130 -3.27 11.81 -9.44
C ASN A 130 -1.98 11.72 -10.27
N ASP A 131 -1.70 12.77 -11.06
CA ASP A 131 -0.56 12.82 -11.98
C ASP A 131 0.81 12.56 -11.30
N PRO A 132 1.09 13.05 -10.08
CA PRO A 132 2.36 12.75 -9.41
C PRO A 132 2.56 11.27 -9.14
N ALA A 133 1.52 10.55 -8.76
CA ALA A 133 1.58 9.09 -8.53
C ALA A 133 1.77 8.34 -9.86
N VAL A 134 1.02 8.72 -10.90
CA VAL A 134 1.16 8.13 -12.25
C VAL A 134 2.58 8.28 -12.74
N GLU A 135 3.17 9.48 -12.61
CA GLU A 135 4.55 9.74 -13.03
C GLU A 135 5.56 8.91 -12.24
N LEU A 136 5.39 8.79 -10.91
CA LEU A 136 6.23 7.95 -10.08
C LEU A 136 6.24 6.50 -10.59
N TYR A 137 5.07 5.94 -10.81
CA TYR A 137 4.94 4.54 -11.22
C TYR A 137 5.48 4.29 -12.63
N ARG A 138 5.21 5.15 -13.59
CA ARG A 138 5.79 5.06 -14.94
C ARG A 138 7.32 5.12 -14.92
N ARG A 139 7.91 6.01 -14.13
CA ARG A 139 9.37 6.11 -13.95
C ARG A 139 9.99 4.88 -13.30
N THR A 140 9.22 4.12 -12.54
CA THR A 140 9.66 2.87 -11.92
C THR A 140 9.36 1.63 -12.76
N GLY A 141 8.82 1.80 -13.98
CA GLY A 141 8.64 0.73 -14.96
C GLY A 141 7.23 0.12 -14.99
N TYR A 142 6.26 0.74 -14.32
CA TYR A 142 4.86 0.35 -14.47
C TYR A 142 4.30 0.85 -15.79
N GLU A 143 3.51 0.03 -16.44
CA GLU A 143 2.87 0.33 -17.72
C GLU A 143 1.35 0.40 -17.56
N ASP A 144 0.73 1.36 -18.24
CA ASP A 144 -0.73 1.46 -18.27
C ASP A 144 -1.31 0.24 -18.98
N GLN A 145 -2.25 -0.42 -18.32
CA GLN A 145 -3.03 -1.47 -18.95
C GLN A 145 -4.30 -0.81 -19.53
N GLU A 146 -4.54 -0.98 -20.82
CA GLU A 146 -5.77 -0.48 -21.48
C GLU A 146 -6.99 -1.35 -21.09
N ARG A 147 -7.31 -1.41 -19.79
CA ARG A 147 -8.39 -2.20 -19.22
C ARG A 147 -9.13 -1.40 -18.17
N TYR A 148 -10.43 -1.65 -18.05
CA TYR A 148 -11.23 -1.10 -16.96
C TYR A 148 -11.29 -2.11 -15.81
N LEU A 149 -10.99 -1.67 -14.59
CA LEU A 149 -11.35 -2.40 -13.39
C LEU A 149 -12.83 -2.17 -13.11
N MET A 150 -13.59 -3.25 -12.96
CA MET A 150 -15.01 -3.21 -12.62
C MET A 150 -15.22 -3.94 -11.29
N THR A 151 -15.85 -3.28 -10.33
CA THR A 151 -16.07 -3.84 -9.00
C THR A 151 -17.55 -4.00 -8.69
N LYS A 152 -17.96 -5.18 -8.22
CA LYS A 152 -19.28 -5.44 -7.63
C LYS A 152 -19.10 -5.79 -6.15
N ARG A 153 -19.63 -4.97 -5.26
CA ARG A 153 -19.64 -5.27 -3.83
C ARG A 153 -20.65 -6.37 -3.52
N LEU A 154 -20.19 -7.48 -2.94
CA LEU A 154 -21.07 -8.62 -2.62
C LEU A 154 -21.77 -8.48 -1.27
N ASN A 155 -21.18 -7.68 -0.36
CA ASN A 155 -21.74 -7.38 0.96
C ASN A 155 -22.09 -5.89 1.05
N PRO A 156 -23.28 -5.45 0.60
CA PRO A 156 -23.67 -4.04 0.58
C PRO A 156 -23.81 -3.40 1.97
N SER A 157 -23.99 -4.21 3.03
CA SER A 157 -24.03 -3.75 4.42
C SER A 157 -22.69 -3.30 5.01
N ARG A 158 -21.59 -3.47 4.27
CA ARG A 158 -20.24 -3.03 4.65
C ARG A 158 -19.77 -1.89 3.74
N ARG A 159 -20.63 -0.89 3.59
CA ARG A 159 -20.29 0.34 2.85
C ARG A 159 -19.52 1.28 3.74
#